data_e940dae2f5e8f2753828f76236268d3f
#
_entry.id   e940dae2f5e8f2753828f76236268d3f
#
_cell.length_a   1.000
_cell.length_b   1.000
_cell.length_c   1.000
_cell.angle_alpha   90.00
_cell.angle_beta   90.00
_cell.angle_gamma   90.00
#
_symmetry.space_group_name_H-M   'P 1'
#
loop_
_entity.id
_entity.type
_entity.pdbx_description
1 polymer ?
#
loop_
_entity_poly.entity_id
_entity_poly.type
_entity_poly.pdbx_seq_one_letter_code
_entity_poly.pdbx_strand_id
1 'polypeptide(L)'
;YKGRVKPSHQPFSIEEGIELLLHHPSIWAAIYRREFLLEHGIHFKEVPGAGWADNPFLVASHCAGARLAYVDQTGYCYREDGIAEARAFAERSPLTPLERWNDMMDEADRLHVMNKDIQRALTLRGITYALLTRDALLARARAGLSDKTDIRVHTLLAKSLRRMDAELVFSDARINYDGKALVAGMQELPLPKKHRAARLAYLAREGFYRIATAGLPFVFNSLKDRKKTKAEKQDLRATYNRHKKN
;
A
#
# COMPACT_ATOMS: atom_id res chain seq x y z
N TYR A 1 -13.11 -7.80 -1.27
CA TYR A 1 -13.11 -8.36 0.11
C TYR A 1 -13.98 -9.62 0.27
N LYS A 2 -14.69 -10.05 -0.76
CA LYS A 2 -15.66 -11.17 -0.67
C LYS A 2 -15.12 -12.33 0.17
N GLY A 3 -15.82 -12.65 1.27
CA GLY A 3 -15.47 -13.71 2.20
C GLY A 3 -14.20 -13.50 3.03
N ARG A 4 -13.58 -12.30 3.01
CA ARG A 4 -12.38 -11.99 3.82
C ARG A 4 -12.72 -11.32 5.14
N VAL A 5 -13.68 -10.42 5.14
CA VAL A 5 -14.15 -9.72 6.35
C VAL A 5 -15.20 -10.60 7.01
N LYS A 6 -14.86 -11.19 8.14
CA LYS A 6 -15.72 -12.15 8.86
C LYS A 6 -15.68 -11.84 10.35
N PRO A 7 -16.29 -10.73 10.79
CA PRO A 7 -16.34 -10.40 12.21
C PRO A 7 -17.22 -11.42 12.94
N SER A 8 -16.96 -11.62 14.24
CA SER A 8 -17.75 -12.51 15.10
C SER A 8 -19.18 -12.00 15.33
N HIS A 9 -19.36 -10.69 15.24
CA HIS A 9 -20.63 -9.99 15.39
C HIS A 9 -20.65 -8.69 14.58
N GLN A 10 -21.79 -8.03 14.50
CA GLN A 10 -21.92 -6.71 13.90
C GLN A 10 -22.80 -5.82 14.79
N PRO A 11 -22.44 -4.56 14.98
CA PRO A 11 -21.26 -3.88 14.46
C PRO A 11 -19.98 -4.31 15.19
N PHE A 12 -18.82 -4.16 14.53
CA PHE A 12 -17.50 -4.56 15.01
C PHE A 12 -16.50 -3.38 14.97
N SER A 13 -15.34 -3.54 15.60
CA SER A 13 -14.23 -2.57 15.52
C SER A 13 -13.27 -2.90 14.36
N ILE A 14 -12.40 -1.96 14.01
CA ILE A 14 -11.43 -2.17 12.92
C ILE A 14 -10.44 -3.29 13.22
N GLU A 15 -10.15 -3.58 14.49
CA GLU A 15 -9.29 -4.68 14.91
C GLU A 15 -9.86 -6.03 14.50
N GLU A 16 -11.19 -6.18 14.50
CA GLU A 16 -11.87 -7.39 14.03
C GLU A 16 -12.01 -7.43 12.50
N GLY A 17 -11.94 -6.28 11.84
CA GLY A 17 -12.07 -6.12 10.40
C GLY A 17 -10.81 -5.63 9.69
N ILE A 18 -9.62 -6.02 10.15
CA ILE A 18 -8.33 -5.51 9.67
C ILE A 18 -8.14 -5.59 8.14
N GLU A 19 -8.82 -6.51 7.48
CA GLU A 19 -8.82 -6.65 6.01
C GLU A 19 -9.30 -5.38 5.31
N LEU A 20 -10.12 -4.55 5.96
CA LEU A 20 -10.59 -3.27 5.42
C LEU A 20 -9.43 -2.26 5.27
N LEU A 21 -8.37 -2.35 6.09
CA LEU A 21 -7.18 -1.52 5.98
C LEU A 21 -6.14 -2.06 4.99
N LEU A 22 -6.18 -3.35 4.67
CA LEU A 22 -5.17 -4.00 3.81
C LEU A 22 -5.36 -3.70 2.33
N HIS A 23 -6.56 -3.31 1.92
CA HIS A 23 -6.91 -3.08 0.53
C HIS A 23 -7.20 -1.60 0.26
N HIS A 24 -7.50 -1.27 -1.01
CA HIS A 24 -7.84 0.10 -1.41
C HIS A 24 -9.03 0.63 -0.59
N PRO A 25 -9.00 1.89 -0.16
CA PRO A 25 -10.04 2.45 0.72
C PRO A 25 -11.46 2.41 0.16
N SER A 26 -11.64 2.43 -1.16
CA SER A 26 -12.94 2.29 -1.82
C SER A 26 -14.05 3.11 -1.15
N ILE A 27 -13.78 4.39 -0.89
CA ILE A 27 -14.69 5.29 -0.15
C ILE A 27 -16.11 5.33 -0.72
N TRP A 28 -16.25 5.06 -2.01
CA TRP A 28 -17.54 4.96 -2.72
C TRP A 28 -18.32 3.68 -2.40
N ALA A 29 -17.70 2.69 -1.76
CA ALA A 29 -18.33 1.44 -1.35
C ALA A 29 -18.72 1.45 0.14
N ALA A 30 -18.74 2.62 0.78
CA ALA A 30 -19.08 2.78 2.18
C ALA A 30 -20.07 3.92 2.39
N ILE A 31 -20.88 3.80 3.45
CA ILE A 31 -21.77 4.87 3.94
C ILE A 31 -21.22 5.30 5.30
N TYR A 32 -21.10 6.59 5.48
CA TYR A 32 -20.54 7.20 6.69
C TYR A 32 -21.61 7.98 7.44
N ARG A 33 -21.70 7.77 8.75
CA ARG A 33 -22.55 8.58 9.60
C ARG A 33 -21.97 9.99 9.73
N ARG A 34 -22.68 10.99 9.23
CA ARG A 34 -22.20 12.37 9.17
C ARG A 34 -21.83 12.93 10.55
N GLU A 35 -22.67 12.68 11.56
CA GLU A 35 -22.43 13.12 12.94
C GLU A 35 -21.11 12.57 13.47
N PHE A 36 -20.83 11.29 13.25
CA PHE A 36 -19.56 10.67 13.65
C PHE A 36 -18.36 11.37 13.02
N LEU A 37 -18.43 11.70 11.72
CA LEU A 37 -17.34 12.40 11.05
C LEU A 37 -17.12 13.79 11.64
N LEU A 38 -18.20 14.52 11.93
CA LEU A 38 -18.14 15.87 12.51
C LEU A 38 -17.62 15.86 13.94
N GLU A 39 -18.12 14.94 14.78
CA GLU A 39 -17.71 14.78 16.18
C GLU A 39 -16.22 14.47 16.32
N HIS A 40 -15.63 13.73 15.38
CA HIS A 40 -14.21 13.34 15.39
C HIS A 40 -13.34 14.22 14.48
N GLY A 41 -13.89 15.30 13.89
CA GLY A 41 -13.16 16.19 12.99
C GLY A 41 -12.60 15.49 11.75
N ILE A 42 -13.30 14.44 11.26
CA ILE A 42 -12.86 13.65 10.12
C ILE A 42 -13.31 14.31 8.82
N HIS A 43 -12.35 14.67 8.00
CA HIS A 43 -12.58 15.29 6.71
C HIS A 43 -11.52 14.84 5.69
N PHE A 44 -11.81 15.04 4.42
CA PHE A 44 -10.79 14.80 3.39
C PHE A 44 -9.72 15.88 3.46
N LYS A 45 -8.46 15.45 3.36
CA LYS A 45 -7.36 16.40 3.24
C LYS A 45 -7.46 17.12 1.89
N GLU A 46 -7.48 18.44 1.93
CA GLU A 46 -7.44 19.26 0.73
C GLU A 46 -6.03 19.24 0.13
N VAL A 47 -5.92 18.64 -1.04
CA VAL A 47 -4.65 18.52 -1.78
C VAL A 47 -4.88 18.80 -3.27
N PRO A 48 -3.93 19.44 -3.96
CA PRO A 48 -4.05 19.67 -5.39
C PRO A 48 -4.29 18.34 -6.15
N GLY A 49 -5.31 18.32 -7.00
CA GLY A 49 -5.67 17.14 -7.78
C GLY A 49 -6.28 15.99 -6.99
N ALA A 50 -6.68 16.21 -5.72
CA ALA A 50 -7.27 15.23 -4.81
C ALA A 50 -6.48 13.91 -4.68
N GLY A 51 -5.21 13.91 -5.06
CA GLY A 51 -4.37 12.71 -5.21
C GLY A 51 -4.30 11.86 -3.94
N TRP A 52 -5.06 10.75 -3.94
CA TRP A 52 -5.11 9.73 -2.89
C TRP A 52 -5.51 10.26 -1.50
N ALA A 53 -6.32 11.33 -1.45
CA ALA A 53 -6.84 11.92 -0.21
C ALA A 53 -7.75 10.96 0.59
N ASP A 54 -8.24 9.91 -0.06
CA ASP A 54 -8.98 8.81 0.53
C ASP A 54 -8.15 7.96 1.51
N ASN A 55 -6.83 7.92 1.35
CA ASN A 55 -5.97 7.11 2.22
C ASN A 55 -5.92 7.59 3.69
N PRO A 56 -5.58 8.85 4.01
CA PRO A 56 -5.66 9.34 5.40
C PRO A 56 -7.09 9.34 5.92
N PHE A 57 -8.10 9.63 5.09
CA PHE A 57 -9.50 9.54 5.47
C PHE A 57 -9.90 8.13 5.92
N LEU A 58 -9.37 7.08 5.25
CA LEU A 58 -9.59 5.69 5.65
C LEU A 58 -9.10 5.45 7.09
N VAL A 59 -7.88 5.90 7.42
CA VAL A 59 -7.33 5.72 8.77
C VAL A 59 -8.16 6.50 9.77
N ALA A 60 -8.43 7.78 9.51
CA ALA A 60 -9.22 8.63 10.39
C ALA A 60 -10.60 8.01 10.67
N SER A 61 -11.33 7.61 9.63
CA SER A 61 -12.70 7.10 9.77
C SER A 61 -12.77 5.72 10.44
N HIS A 62 -11.77 4.85 10.25
CA HIS A 62 -11.81 3.50 10.81
C HIS A 62 -11.16 3.41 12.20
N CYS A 63 -10.13 4.20 12.47
CA CYS A 63 -9.36 4.12 13.71
C CYS A 63 -9.83 5.10 14.80
N ALA A 64 -10.77 6.00 14.52
CA ALA A 64 -11.34 6.93 15.51
C ALA A 64 -12.40 6.26 16.45
N GLY A 65 -12.39 4.93 16.57
CA GLY A 65 -13.38 4.20 17.36
C GLY A 65 -14.70 3.95 16.63
N ALA A 66 -14.68 3.94 15.31
CA ALA A 66 -15.87 3.66 14.49
C ALA A 66 -16.45 2.27 14.79
N ARG A 67 -17.77 2.20 14.86
CA ARG A 67 -18.51 0.93 14.84
C ARG A 67 -18.84 0.60 13.38
N LEU A 68 -18.28 -0.49 12.88
CA LEU A 68 -18.33 -0.90 11.50
C LEU A 68 -19.40 -1.98 11.29
N ALA A 69 -20.13 -1.90 10.19
CA ALA A 69 -20.96 -2.99 9.68
C ALA A 69 -20.50 -3.32 8.25
N TYR A 70 -20.35 -4.59 7.94
CA TYR A 70 -19.90 -5.07 6.65
C TYR A 70 -20.96 -5.91 5.96
N VAL A 71 -21.24 -5.57 4.70
CA VAL A 71 -22.15 -6.33 3.85
C VAL A 71 -21.31 -6.98 2.74
N ASP A 72 -21.24 -8.32 2.74
CA ASP A 72 -20.44 -9.09 1.77
C ASP A 72 -21.14 -9.24 0.41
N GLN A 73 -21.58 -8.10 -0.14
CA GLN A 73 -22.25 -7.99 -1.43
C GLN A 73 -21.61 -6.90 -2.27
N THR A 74 -21.63 -7.06 -3.58
CA THR A 74 -21.15 -6.03 -4.50
C THR A 74 -22.21 -4.95 -4.61
N GLY A 75 -21.93 -3.76 -4.03
CA GLY A 75 -22.81 -2.58 -4.09
C GLY A 75 -22.34 -1.52 -5.10
N TYR A 76 -21.12 -1.64 -5.64
CA TYR A 76 -20.54 -0.65 -6.53
C TYR A 76 -19.64 -1.31 -7.58
N CYS A 77 -19.78 -0.90 -8.83
CA CYS A 77 -18.91 -1.30 -9.94
C CYS A 77 -17.98 -0.13 -10.30
N TYR A 78 -16.74 -0.20 -9.83
CA TYR A 78 -15.73 0.79 -10.18
C TYR A 78 -15.23 0.57 -11.60
N ARG A 79 -15.31 1.63 -12.42
CA ARG A 79 -14.78 1.59 -13.77
C ARG A 79 -13.26 1.76 -13.72
N GLU A 80 -12.55 0.69 -14.01
CA GLU A 80 -11.10 0.66 -14.06
C GLU A 80 -10.65 0.67 -15.52
N ASP A 81 -10.23 1.83 -16.02
CA ASP A 81 -9.68 1.96 -17.37
C ASP A 81 -8.18 1.54 -17.43
N GLY A 82 -7.67 0.97 -16.33
CA GLY A 82 -6.42 0.20 -16.30
C GLY A 82 -5.50 0.47 -15.10
N ILE A 83 -4.81 -0.58 -14.68
CA ILE A 83 -3.67 -0.58 -13.72
C ILE A 83 -2.55 0.39 -14.18
N ALA A 84 -2.51 0.72 -15.48
CA ALA A 84 -1.64 1.72 -16.07
C ALA A 84 -1.81 3.12 -15.43
N GLU A 85 -3.00 3.48 -14.95
CA GLU A 85 -3.26 4.82 -14.42
C GLU A 85 -2.57 5.08 -13.08
N ALA A 86 -2.60 4.15 -12.12
CA ALA A 86 -1.94 4.34 -10.83
C ALA A 86 -0.43 4.48 -10.99
N ARG A 87 0.18 3.72 -11.92
CA ARG A 87 1.59 3.82 -12.25
C ARG A 87 1.91 5.13 -12.96
N ALA A 88 1.15 5.49 -13.99
CA ALA A 88 1.30 6.74 -14.72
C ALA A 88 1.08 7.96 -13.81
N PHE A 89 0.17 7.87 -12.83
CA PHE A 89 -0.01 8.90 -11.82
C PHE A 89 1.23 9.01 -10.92
N ALA A 90 1.78 7.89 -10.41
CA ALA A 90 2.97 7.91 -9.58
C ALA A 90 4.21 8.42 -10.34
N GLU A 91 4.32 8.15 -11.63
CA GLU A 91 5.40 8.68 -12.48
C GLU A 91 5.29 10.21 -12.66
N ARG A 92 4.08 10.74 -12.82
CA ARG A 92 3.81 12.19 -12.91
C ARG A 92 3.89 12.90 -11.56
N SER A 93 3.51 12.22 -10.49
CA SER A 93 3.43 12.76 -9.12
C SER A 93 4.12 11.83 -8.12
N PRO A 94 5.44 11.66 -8.22
CA PRO A 94 6.17 10.62 -7.47
C PRO A 94 6.21 10.84 -5.96
N LEU A 95 5.92 12.05 -5.48
CA LEU A 95 5.82 12.36 -4.05
C LEU A 95 4.54 11.84 -3.42
N THR A 96 3.43 11.88 -4.17
CA THR A 96 2.07 11.67 -3.64
C THR A 96 1.88 10.35 -2.88
N PRO A 97 2.36 9.19 -3.34
CA PRO A 97 2.16 7.94 -2.61
C PRO A 97 2.70 8.00 -1.18
N LEU A 98 3.91 8.52 -1.02
CA LEU A 98 4.56 8.60 0.29
C LEU A 98 4.07 9.77 1.13
N GLU A 99 3.70 10.90 0.53
CA GLU A 99 3.01 11.97 1.25
C GLU A 99 1.72 11.46 1.89
N ARG A 100 0.89 10.77 1.12
CA ARG A 100 -0.37 10.21 1.65
C ARG A 100 -0.14 9.11 2.68
N TRP A 101 0.92 8.31 2.53
CA TRP A 101 1.26 7.34 3.58
C TRP A 101 1.71 8.03 4.87
N ASN A 102 2.52 9.09 4.79
CA ASN A 102 2.88 9.86 5.98
C ASN A 102 1.65 10.51 6.61
N ASP A 103 0.71 11.05 5.83
CA ASP A 103 -0.56 11.55 6.35
C ASP A 103 -1.37 10.46 7.07
N MET A 104 -1.39 9.22 6.54
CA MET A 104 -2.01 8.08 7.22
C MET A 104 -1.36 7.80 8.57
N MET A 105 -0.03 7.84 8.62
CA MET A 105 0.71 7.61 9.86
C MET A 105 0.55 8.75 10.85
N ASP A 106 0.43 10.00 10.38
CA ASP A 106 0.16 11.16 11.24
C ASP A 106 -1.25 11.05 11.85
N GLU A 107 -2.25 10.57 11.10
CA GLU A 107 -3.57 10.25 11.63
C GLU A 107 -3.52 9.10 12.65
N ALA A 108 -2.77 8.06 12.39
CA ALA A 108 -2.60 6.95 13.33
C ALA A 108 -1.93 7.40 14.65
N ASP A 109 -0.92 8.27 14.55
CA ASP A 109 -0.25 8.85 15.73
C ASP A 109 -1.22 9.78 16.50
N ARG A 110 -1.98 10.64 15.80
CA ARG A 110 -3.01 11.51 16.40
C ARG A 110 -4.08 10.73 17.17
N LEU A 111 -4.47 9.58 16.62
CA LEU A 111 -5.47 8.68 17.21
C LEU A 111 -4.87 7.69 18.22
N HIS A 112 -3.57 7.78 18.52
CA HIS A 112 -2.86 6.87 19.41
C HIS A 112 -3.07 5.38 19.08
N VAL A 113 -2.96 5.03 17.80
CA VAL A 113 -3.17 3.66 17.31
C VAL A 113 -2.02 2.76 17.78
N MET A 114 -2.27 1.99 18.85
CA MET A 114 -1.28 1.07 19.45
C MET A 114 -1.43 -0.38 18.98
N ASN A 115 -2.55 -0.72 18.32
CA ASN A 115 -2.80 -2.07 17.85
C ASN A 115 -1.79 -2.48 16.77
N LYS A 116 -1.05 -3.57 17.02
CA LYS A 116 0.02 -4.04 16.15
C LYS A 116 -0.44 -4.54 14.78
N ASP A 117 -1.66 -5.04 14.67
CA ASP A 117 -2.21 -5.51 13.39
C ASP A 117 -2.60 -4.32 12.50
N ILE A 118 -3.13 -3.24 13.09
CA ILE A 118 -3.36 -1.98 12.38
C ILE A 118 -2.02 -1.40 11.92
N GLN A 119 -1.04 -1.27 12.81
CA GLN A 119 0.30 -0.77 12.46
C GLN A 119 0.94 -1.61 11.34
N ARG A 120 0.77 -2.94 11.39
CA ARG A 120 1.23 -3.86 10.35
C ARG A 120 0.53 -3.63 9.00
N ALA A 121 -0.77 -3.39 9.01
CA ALA A 121 -1.54 -3.08 7.79
C ALA A 121 -1.06 -1.77 7.16
N LEU A 122 -0.88 -0.72 7.96
CA LEU A 122 -0.36 0.58 7.50
C LEU A 122 1.08 0.47 6.99
N THR A 123 1.93 -0.30 7.67
CA THR A 123 3.31 -0.56 7.24
C THR A 123 3.36 -1.30 5.90
N LEU A 124 2.53 -2.32 5.71
CA LEU A 124 2.44 -3.06 4.44
C LEU A 124 2.06 -2.13 3.28
N ARG A 125 1.14 -1.22 3.51
CA ARG A 125 0.76 -0.19 2.54
C ARG A 125 1.93 0.76 2.25
N GLY A 126 2.64 1.21 3.27
CA GLY A 126 3.82 2.06 3.15
C GLY A 126 4.93 1.42 2.31
N ILE A 127 5.21 0.14 2.54
CA ILE A 127 6.18 -0.62 1.71
C ILE A 127 5.73 -0.67 0.25
N THR A 128 4.44 -0.86 0.00
CA THR A 128 3.90 -0.87 -1.37
C THR A 128 4.13 0.49 -2.04
N TYR A 129 3.87 1.59 -1.34
CA TYR A 129 4.08 2.94 -1.84
C TYR A 129 5.56 3.30 -2.00
N ALA A 130 6.42 2.87 -1.07
CA ALA A 130 7.87 3.05 -1.19
C ALA A 130 8.44 2.34 -2.41
N LEU A 131 7.99 1.11 -2.68
CA LEU A 131 8.39 0.38 -3.88
C LEU A 131 7.87 1.04 -5.17
N LEU A 132 6.64 1.54 -5.16
CA LEU A 132 6.06 2.28 -6.29
C LEU A 132 6.83 3.57 -6.57
N THR A 133 7.13 4.36 -5.54
CA THR A 133 7.92 5.60 -5.63
C THR A 133 9.33 5.33 -6.13
N ARG A 134 10.01 4.30 -5.60
CA ARG A 134 11.34 3.89 -6.08
C ARG A 134 11.30 3.51 -7.56
N ASP A 135 10.31 2.72 -7.97
CA ASP A 135 10.19 2.28 -9.36
C ASP A 135 9.91 3.49 -10.30
N ALA A 136 9.13 4.49 -9.84
CA ALA A 136 8.90 5.73 -10.57
C ALA A 136 10.19 6.56 -10.72
N LEU A 137 11.00 6.69 -9.65
CA LEU A 137 12.31 7.35 -9.72
C LEU A 137 13.24 6.66 -10.74
N LEU A 138 13.26 5.33 -10.74
CA LEU A 138 14.07 4.58 -11.70
C LEU A 138 13.59 4.79 -13.14
N ALA A 139 12.28 4.88 -13.36
CA ALA A 139 11.72 5.17 -14.69
C ALA A 139 12.08 6.59 -15.16
N ARG A 140 11.98 7.60 -14.28
CA ARG A 140 12.39 8.98 -14.58
C ARG A 140 13.89 9.10 -14.90
N ALA A 141 14.75 8.49 -14.09
CA ALA A 141 16.19 8.48 -14.33
C ALA A 141 16.54 7.86 -15.71
N ARG A 142 15.83 6.80 -16.10
CA ARG A 142 15.99 6.14 -17.40
C ARG A 142 15.57 7.03 -18.57
N ALA A 143 14.52 7.83 -18.37
CA ALA A 143 14.04 8.78 -19.36
C ALA A 143 14.89 10.07 -19.43
N GLY A 144 15.97 10.18 -18.63
CA GLY A 144 16.78 11.39 -18.56
C GLY A 144 16.07 12.57 -17.90
N LEU A 145 15.02 12.31 -17.11
CA LEU A 145 14.16 13.33 -16.49
C LEU A 145 14.57 13.63 -15.02
N SER A 146 15.84 13.44 -14.67
CA SER A 146 16.32 13.76 -13.31
C SER A 146 16.35 15.26 -13.07
N ASP A 147 15.65 15.70 -12.01
CA ASP A 147 15.56 17.11 -11.62
C ASP A 147 15.51 17.30 -10.09
N LYS A 148 15.25 18.54 -9.63
CA LYS A 148 15.11 18.85 -8.20
C LYS A 148 13.97 18.08 -7.51
N THR A 149 12.97 17.62 -8.26
CA THR A 149 11.86 16.80 -7.75
C THR A 149 12.41 15.48 -7.26
N ASP A 150 13.35 14.85 -7.95
CA ASP A 150 13.91 13.56 -7.57
C ASP A 150 14.65 13.65 -6.22
N ILE A 151 15.32 14.75 -5.92
CA ILE A 151 15.97 15.00 -4.61
C ILE A 151 14.90 14.99 -3.50
N ARG A 152 13.79 15.69 -3.71
CA ARG A 152 12.68 15.72 -2.76
C ARG A 152 12.07 14.34 -2.55
N VAL A 153 11.89 13.58 -3.63
CA VAL A 153 11.36 12.20 -3.58
C VAL A 153 12.31 11.28 -2.82
N HIS A 154 13.62 11.37 -3.05
CA HIS A 154 14.61 10.60 -2.30
C HIS A 154 14.58 10.94 -0.80
N THR A 155 14.50 12.23 -0.46
CA THR A 155 14.41 12.68 0.94
C THR A 155 13.15 12.15 1.62
N LEU A 156 12.00 12.23 0.94
CA LEU A 156 10.74 11.72 1.46
C LEU A 156 10.75 10.20 1.59
N LEU A 157 11.32 9.49 0.61
CA LEU A 157 11.48 8.03 0.66
C LEU A 157 12.33 7.61 1.86
N ALA A 158 13.46 8.28 2.08
CA ALA A 158 14.32 8.03 3.23
C ALA A 158 13.60 8.28 4.55
N LYS A 159 12.92 9.42 4.69
CA LYS A 159 12.11 9.76 5.86
C LYS A 159 11.04 8.70 6.13
N SER A 160 10.29 8.32 5.11
CA SER A 160 9.21 7.34 5.23
C SER A 160 9.73 5.96 5.64
N LEU A 161 10.82 5.49 5.03
CA LEU A 161 11.39 4.18 5.35
C LEU A 161 11.97 4.14 6.77
N ARG A 162 12.54 5.24 7.28
CA ARG A 162 13.02 5.33 8.67
C ARG A 162 11.89 5.35 9.70
N ARG A 163 10.69 5.80 9.32
CA ARG A 163 9.50 5.79 10.17
C ARG A 163 8.89 4.40 10.33
N MET A 164 9.22 3.46 9.44
CA MET A 164 8.65 2.11 9.48
C MET A 164 9.27 1.28 10.60
N ASP A 165 8.44 0.51 11.30
CA ASP A 165 8.90 -0.49 12.26
C ASP A 165 9.53 -1.67 11.51
N ALA A 166 10.85 -1.82 11.64
CA ALA A 166 11.60 -2.85 10.94
C ALA A 166 11.20 -4.27 11.36
N GLU A 167 10.81 -4.46 12.62
CA GLU A 167 10.37 -5.78 13.12
C GLU A 167 9.06 -6.19 12.43
N LEU A 168 8.09 -5.28 12.32
CA LEU A 168 6.86 -5.53 11.57
C LEU A 168 7.14 -5.83 10.10
N VAL A 169 8.07 -5.07 9.48
CA VAL A 169 8.46 -5.30 8.07
C VAL A 169 9.11 -6.67 7.91
N PHE A 170 10.06 -7.03 8.77
CA PHE A 170 10.85 -8.25 8.59
C PHE A 170 10.06 -9.52 8.91
N SER A 171 9.15 -9.46 9.88
CA SER A 171 8.30 -10.59 10.27
C SER A 171 7.15 -10.87 9.28
N ASP A 172 6.69 -9.87 8.50
CA ASP A 172 5.52 -10.04 7.65
C ASP A 172 5.84 -10.82 6.35
N ALA A 173 5.16 -11.97 6.17
CA ALA A 173 5.31 -12.82 4.98
C ALA A 173 4.70 -12.18 3.70
N ARG A 174 3.84 -11.17 3.84
CA ARG A 174 3.24 -10.43 2.72
C ARG A 174 4.23 -9.48 2.06
N ILE A 175 5.26 -9.05 2.80
CA ILE A 175 6.32 -8.18 2.29
C ILE A 175 7.39 -9.05 1.58
N ASN A 176 7.68 -8.69 0.34
CA ASN A 176 8.72 -9.36 -0.43
C ASN A 176 10.13 -8.97 0.05
N TYR A 177 11.13 -9.72 -0.40
CA TYR A 177 12.51 -9.47 0.00
C TYR A 177 13.01 -8.07 -0.41
N ASP A 178 12.58 -7.56 -1.55
CA ASP A 178 12.94 -6.21 -2.04
C ASP A 178 12.46 -5.11 -1.07
N GLY A 179 11.24 -5.21 -0.55
CA GLY A 179 10.71 -4.28 0.45
C GLY A 179 11.48 -4.35 1.76
N LYS A 180 11.79 -5.57 2.22
CA LYS A 180 12.60 -5.79 3.43
C LYS A 180 14.02 -5.23 3.27
N ALA A 181 14.66 -5.48 2.13
CA ALA A 181 15.98 -4.97 1.84
C ALA A 181 16.03 -3.45 1.73
N LEU A 182 14.95 -2.83 1.22
CA LEU A 182 14.84 -1.38 1.12
C LEU A 182 14.82 -0.73 2.51
N VAL A 183 14.05 -1.28 3.47
CA VAL A 183 14.02 -0.79 4.85
C VAL A 183 15.34 -1.07 5.55
N ALA A 184 15.90 -2.28 5.43
CA ALA A 184 17.17 -2.64 6.03
C ALA A 184 18.31 -1.69 5.60
N GLY A 185 18.41 -1.41 4.29
CA GLY A 185 19.42 -0.50 3.75
C GLY A 185 19.23 0.94 4.19
N MET A 186 17.98 1.41 4.37
CA MET A 186 17.71 2.78 4.79
C MET A 186 17.90 3.01 6.28
N GLN A 187 17.68 1.98 7.10
CA GLN A 187 17.84 2.01 8.55
C GLN A 187 19.21 1.46 9.02
N GLU A 188 20.11 1.13 8.05
CA GLU A 188 21.43 0.56 8.32
C GLU A 188 21.38 -0.73 9.15
N LEU A 189 20.33 -1.53 8.92
CA LEU A 189 20.09 -2.78 9.61
C LEU A 189 20.62 -3.97 8.79
N PRO A 190 20.98 -5.08 9.44
CA PRO A 190 21.35 -6.30 8.72
C PRO A 190 20.17 -6.82 7.91
N LEU A 191 20.48 -7.38 6.73
CA LEU A 191 19.46 -7.97 5.87
C LEU A 191 18.76 -9.14 6.58
N PRO A 192 17.41 -9.15 6.60
CA PRO A 192 16.70 -10.22 7.28
C PRO A 192 16.84 -11.55 6.55
N LYS A 193 16.74 -12.64 7.30
CA LYS A 193 16.71 -14.00 6.72
C LYS A 193 15.54 -14.15 5.74
N LYS A 194 15.78 -14.87 4.64
CA LYS A 194 14.73 -15.14 3.63
C LYS A 194 13.77 -16.22 4.14
N HIS A 195 12.64 -15.83 4.69
CA HIS A 195 11.56 -16.76 5.11
C HIS A 195 10.76 -17.28 3.90
N ARG A 196 11.41 -18.12 3.06
CA ARG A 196 10.81 -18.62 1.80
C ARG A 196 9.55 -19.43 2.03
N ALA A 197 9.52 -20.32 3.03
CA ALA A 197 8.38 -21.17 3.32
C ALA A 197 7.12 -20.36 3.68
N ALA A 198 7.23 -19.41 4.62
CA ALA A 198 6.13 -18.54 5.00
C ALA A 198 5.61 -17.70 3.82
N ARG A 199 6.51 -17.20 2.97
CA ARG A 199 6.16 -16.46 1.76
C ARG A 199 5.42 -17.34 0.75
N LEU A 200 5.88 -18.56 0.52
CA LEU A 200 5.24 -19.52 -0.39
C LEU A 200 3.85 -19.92 0.13
N ALA A 201 3.71 -20.19 1.43
CA ALA A 201 2.43 -20.49 2.05
C ALA A 201 1.43 -19.33 1.88
N TYR A 202 1.88 -18.09 2.11
CA TYR A 202 1.06 -16.91 1.85
C TYR A 202 0.63 -16.82 0.39
N LEU A 203 1.56 -16.98 -0.57
CA LEU A 203 1.26 -16.88 -2.00
C LEU A 203 0.31 -17.98 -2.47
N ALA A 204 0.46 -19.19 -1.94
CA ALA A 204 -0.45 -20.30 -2.22
C ALA A 204 -1.88 -20.00 -1.74
N ARG A 205 -2.02 -19.57 -0.47
CA ARG A 205 -3.32 -19.17 0.10
C ARG A 205 -3.98 -18.04 -0.70
N GLU A 206 -3.21 -17.03 -1.09
CA GLU A 206 -3.70 -15.92 -1.90
C GLU A 206 -4.11 -16.37 -3.31
N GLY A 207 -3.36 -17.29 -3.90
CA GLY A 207 -3.70 -17.90 -5.20
C GLY A 207 -5.03 -18.68 -5.14
N PHE A 208 -5.20 -19.53 -4.13
CA PHE A 208 -6.46 -20.25 -3.91
C PHE A 208 -7.65 -19.30 -3.74
N TYR A 209 -7.49 -18.27 -2.91
CA TYR A 209 -8.55 -17.28 -2.73
C TYR A 209 -8.95 -16.61 -4.05
N ARG A 210 -7.98 -16.21 -4.87
CA ARG A 210 -8.24 -15.57 -6.17
C ARG A 210 -8.89 -16.50 -7.17
N ILE A 211 -8.51 -17.78 -7.19
CA ILE A 211 -9.17 -18.79 -8.03
C ILE A 211 -10.63 -18.93 -7.61
N ALA A 212 -10.89 -19.03 -6.30
CA ALA A 212 -12.24 -19.21 -5.77
C ALA A 212 -13.16 -17.98 -6.01
N THR A 213 -12.61 -16.76 -6.03
CA THR A 213 -13.42 -15.54 -6.10
C THR A 213 -13.47 -14.90 -7.48
N ALA A 214 -12.43 -15.05 -8.31
CA ALA A 214 -12.30 -14.40 -9.61
C ALA A 214 -12.08 -15.38 -10.79
N GLY A 215 -11.92 -16.68 -10.48
CA GLY A 215 -11.73 -17.72 -11.48
C GLY A 215 -10.30 -17.85 -12.02
N LEU A 216 -10.04 -18.99 -12.68
CA LEU A 216 -8.74 -19.31 -13.27
C LEU A 216 -8.25 -18.30 -14.32
N PRO A 217 -9.08 -17.83 -15.28
CA PRO A 217 -8.62 -16.87 -16.31
C PRO A 217 -8.04 -15.59 -15.72
N PHE A 218 -8.65 -15.06 -14.65
CA PHE A 218 -8.15 -13.86 -13.96
C PHE A 218 -6.75 -14.11 -13.36
N VAL A 219 -6.54 -15.28 -12.76
CA VAL A 219 -5.24 -15.62 -12.16
C VAL A 219 -4.16 -15.77 -13.24
N PHE A 220 -4.48 -16.41 -14.37
CA PHE A 220 -3.54 -16.55 -15.49
C PHE A 220 -3.16 -15.19 -16.10
N ASN A 221 -4.11 -14.30 -16.34
CA ASN A 221 -3.87 -12.97 -16.84
C ASN A 221 -3.00 -12.15 -15.86
N SER A 222 -3.34 -12.19 -14.57
CA SER A 222 -2.54 -11.52 -13.53
C SER A 222 -1.10 -12.05 -13.44
N LEU A 223 -0.88 -13.35 -13.68
CA LEU A 223 0.46 -13.93 -13.72
C LEU A 223 1.24 -13.51 -14.97
N LYS A 224 0.57 -13.44 -16.11
CA LYS A 224 1.15 -12.96 -17.39
C LYS A 224 1.61 -11.51 -17.25
N ASP A 225 0.77 -10.64 -16.69
CA ASP A 225 1.08 -9.22 -16.46
C ASP A 225 2.24 -9.05 -15.47
N ARG A 226 2.27 -9.87 -14.42
CA ARG A 226 3.40 -9.89 -13.47
C ARG A 226 4.72 -10.32 -14.10
N LYS A 227 4.70 -11.29 -15.04
CA LYS A 227 5.91 -11.70 -15.76
C LYS A 227 6.42 -10.57 -16.64
N LYS A 228 5.54 -9.90 -17.39
CA LYS A 228 5.88 -8.72 -18.19
C LYS A 228 6.48 -7.61 -17.34
N THR A 229 5.81 -7.23 -16.25
CA THR A 229 6.30 -6.23 -15.29
C THR A 229 7.64 -6.62 -14.66
N LYS A 230 7.87 -7.90 -14.36
CA LYS A 230 9.14 -8.38 -13.80
C LYS A 230 10.28 -8.27 -14.80
N ALA A 231 10.05 -8.60 -16.07
CA ALA A 231 11.03 -8.46 -17.12
C ALA A 231 11.41 -6.99 -17.34
N GLU A 232 10.43 -6.10 -17.41
CA GLU A 232 10.63 -4.65 -17.48
C GLU A 232 11.45 -4.11 -16.30
N LYS A 233 11.17 -4.57 -15.07
CA LYS A 233 11.92 -4.19 -13.87
C LYS A 233 13.35 -4.71 -13.86
N GLN A 234 13.60 -5.91 -14.36
CA GLN A 234 14.96 -6.47 -14.46
C GLN A 234 15.80 -5.69 -15.46
N ASP A 235 15.23 -5.33 -16.60
CA ASP A 235 15.88 -4.51 -17.61
C ASP A 235 16.15 -3.08 -17.08
N LEU A 236 15.22 -2.49 -16.33
CA LEU A 236 15.40 -1.22 -15.61
C LEU A 236 16.61 -1.26 -14.66
N ARG A 237 16.72 -2.30 -13.85
CA ARG A 237 17.83 -2.47 -12.89
C ARG A 237 19.18 -2.66 -13.62
N ALA A 238 19.18 -3.44 -14.69
CA ALA A 238 20.40 -3.70 -15.46
C ALA A 238 20.94 -2.42 -16.12
N THR A 239 20.05 -1.57 -16.62
CA THR A 239 20.38 -0.28 -17.22
C THR A 239 20.91 0.71 -16.19
N TYR A 240 20.25 0.84 -15.03
CA TYR A 240 20.70 1.69 -13.93
C TYR A 240 22.08 1.31 -13.42
N ASN A 241 22.36 0.01 -13.24
CA ASN A 241 23.66 -0.47 -12.79
C ASN A 241 24.78 -0.25 -13.81
N ARG A 242 24.45 -0.19 -15.12
CA ARG A 242 25.40 0.17 -16.18
C ARG A 242 25.81 1.64 -16.11
N HIS A 243 24.84 2.55 -15.91
CA HIS A 243 25.14 3.98 -15.80
C HIS A 243 25.87 4.37 -14.50
N LYS A 244 25.79 3.56 -13.44
CA LYS A 244 26.51 3.83 -12.18
C LYS A 244 27.98 3.37 -12.23
N LYS A 245 28.39 2.62 -13.26
CA LYS A 245 29.77 2.13 -13.44
C LYS A 245 30.58 2.97 -14.42
N ASN A 246 29.94 3.87 -15.14
CA ASN A 246 30.54 4.91 -15.99
C ASN A 246 30.47 6.27 -15.30
#